data_101d42362dbd2358aa4812592d5378f3
#
_entry.id   101d42362dbd2358aa4812592d5378f3
#
_cell.length_a   1.000
_cell.length_b   1.000
_cell.length_c   1.000
_cell.angle_alpha   90.00
_cell.angle_beta   90.00
_cell.angle_gamma   90.00
#
_symmetry.space_group_name_H-M   'P 1'
#
loop_
_entity.id
_entity.type
_entity.pdbx_description
1 polymer ?
#
loop_
_entity_poly.entity_id
_entity_poly.type
_entity_poly.pdbx_seq_one_letter_code
_entity_poly.pdbx_strand_id
1 'polypeptide(L)'
;MTVGALLWVAVIQYFVVLLVVQSRWTTPYSWARNAISDLGAATCRYSDSVETWVCSPWHRTANVSWLLTGVCMALGALLLAKSFPASRTARIGVGLYVLAGLGMVVVVVNPEDVRAGPHVLGSLIAIIGGEAAMIILGVALLRAGYARGLGLLGVAGGTIAVIAMVLTLARVGGSAYFGLWERIAGFPVLIYVICCGLRLLFDRVRPRAARQ
;
A
#
# COMPACT_ATOMS: atom_id res chain seq x y z
N MET A 1 -18.68 8.34 -6.59
CA MET A 1 -17.77 7.63 -7.51
C MET A 1 -16.56 8.47 -7.89
N THR A 2 -16.68 9.70 -8.42
CA THR A 2 -15.51 10.52 -8.81
C THR A 2 -14.59 10.83 -7.63
N VAL A 3 -15.13 11.25 -6.50
CA VAL A 3 -14.34 11.54 -5.29
C VAL A 3 -13.57 10.31 -4.83
N GLY A 4 -14.22 9.13 -4.77
CA GLY A 4 -13.53 7.89 -4.38
C GLY A 4 -12.39 7.51 -5.32
N ALA A 5 -12.58 7.69 -6.64
CA ALA A 5 -11.53 7.44 -7.62
C ALA A 5 -10.38 8.45 -7.51
N LEU A 6 -10.66 9.72 -7.25
CA LEU A 6 -9.63 10.74 -6.98
C LEU A 6 -8.86 10.44 -5.70
N LEU A 7 -9.52 9.98 -4.63
CA LEU A 7 -8.84 9.56 -3.40
C LEU A 7 -7.88 8.40 -3.68
N TRP A 8 -8.28 7.41 -4.48
CA TRP A 8 -7.40 6.30 -4.83
C TRP A 8 -6.23 6.73 -5.73
N VAL A 9 -6.44 7.66 -6.66
CA VAL A 9 -5.34 8.25 -7.46
C VAL A 9 -4.41 9.08 -6.58
N ALA A 10 -4.95 9.80 -5.58
CA ALA A 10 -4.15 10.61 -4.66
C ALA A 10 -3.14 9.79 -3.83
N VAL A 11 -3.31 8.47 -3.75
CA VAL A 11 -2.31 7.56 -3.14
C VAL A 11 -0.94 7.69 -3.81
N ILE A 12 -0.84 8.20 -5.04
CA ILE A 12 0.44 8.45 -5.73
C ILE A 12 1.36 9.37 -4.91
N GLN A 13 0.81 10.26 -4.07
CA GLN A 13 1.57 11.14 -3.18
C GLN A 13 2.50 10.36 -2.25
N TYR A 14 2.15 9.12 -1.88
CA TYR A 14 3.00 8.25 -1.08
C TYR A 14 4.38 8.08 -1.69
N PHE A 15 4.46 7.78 -2.99
CA PHE A 15 5.73 7.57 -3.68
C PHE A 15 6.53 8.86 -3.83
N VAL A 16 5.84 9.98 -4.12
CA VAL A 16 6.47 11.30 -4.22
C VAL A 16 7.08 11.69 -2.88
N VAL A 17 6.31 11.59 -1.80
CA VAL A 17 6.77 11.95 -0.45
C VAL A 17 7.87 11.00 0.03
N LEU A 18 7.77 9.69 -0.27
CA LEU A 18 8.83 8.73 0.04
C LEU A 18 10.17 9.18 -0.54
N LEU A 19 10.21 9.56 -1.82
CA LEU A 19 11.44 10.06 -2.48
C LEU A 19 11.93 11.38 -1.86
N VAL A 20 11.00 12.29 -1.54
CA VAL A 20 11.33 13.58 -0.91
C VAL A 20 11.93 13.36 0.48
N VAL A 21 11.32 12.51 1.32
CA VAL A 21 11.84 12.19 2.66
C VAL A 21 13.21 11.52 2.57
N GLN A 22 13.35 10.56 1.66
CA GLN A 22 14.62 9.88 1.42
C GLN A 22 15.71 10.86 0.98
N SER A 23 15.41 11.85 0.14
CA SER A 23 16.41 12.85 -0.30
C SER A 23 16.95 13.71 0.83
N ARG A 24 16.30 13.70 2.00
CA ARG A 24 16.71 14.43 3.22
C ARG A 24 17.37 13.52 4.25
N TRP A 25 17.64 12.26 3.90
CA TRP A 25 18.31 11.31 4.76
C TRP A 25 19.76 11.72 4.96
N THR A 26 20.25 11.65 6.19
CA THR A 26 21.59 12.17 6.58
C THR A 26 22.65 11.09 6.73
N THR A 27 22.24 9.82 6.71
CA THR A 27 23.13 8.65 6.76
C THR A 27 23.02 7.87 5.44
N PRO A 28 23.92 6.92 5.11
CA PRO A 28 23.76 6.10 3.92
C PRO A 28 22.43 5.34 3.92
N TYR A 29 21.62 5.55 2.89
CA TYR A 29 20.32 4.89 2.71
C TYR A 29 20.40 3.83 1.62
N SER A 30 19.97 2.62 1.94
CA SER A 30 19.90 1.51 0.99
C SER A 30 18.45 1.04 0.82
N TRP A 31 17.93 1.09 -0.39
CA TRP A 31 16.59 0.56 -0.72
C TRP A 31 16.44 -0.93 -0.44
N ALA A 32 17.54 -1.68 -0.55
CA ALA A 32 17.51 -3.09 -0.26
C ALA A 32 17.48 -3.38 1.25
N ARG A 33 18.22 -2.61 2.03
CA ARG A 33 18.40 -2.83 3.48
C ARG A 33 17.33 -2.11 4.29
N ASN A 34 17.23 -0.77 4.13
CA ASN A 34 16.38 0.06 4.97
C ASN A 34 14.90 -0.26 4.76
N ALA A 35 14.20 -0.48 5.86
CA ALA A 35 12.76 -0.63 5.84
C ALA A 35 12.06 0.64 5.32
N ILE A 36 10.84 0.50 4.84
CA ILE A 36 9.99 1.65 4.53
C ILE A 36 9.71 2.42 5.83
N SER A 37 9.46 1.70 6.92
CA SER A 37 9.16 2.25 8.24
C SER A 37 10.30 3.09 8.82
N ASP A 38 11.56 2.83 8.45
CA ASP A 38 12.70 3.65 8.86
C ASP A 38 12.52 5.14 8.50
N LEU A 39 11.81 5.43 7.38
CA LEU A 39 11.52 6.81 6.97
C LEU A 39 10.58 7.55 7.93
N GLY A 40 9.80 6.81 8.72
CA GLY A 40 8.88 7.34 9.73
C GLY A 40 9.39 7.28 11.16
N ALA A 41 10.61 6.77 11.38
CA ALA A 41 11.21 6.64 12.70
C ALA A 41 11.44 8.01 13.35
N ALA A 42 10.90 8.19 14.57
CA ALA A 42 10.84 9.48 15.24
C ALA A 42 12.21 9.90 15.86
N THR A 43 13.09 8.93 16.08
CA THR A 43 14.41 9.13 16.73
C THR A 43 15.54 8.60 15.86
N CYS A 44 16.72 9.21 16.02
CA CYS A 44 17.94 8.67 15.41
C CYS A 44 18.50 7.55 16.29
N ARG A 45 18.67 6.36 15.73
CA ARG A 45 19.13 5.17 16.47
C ARG A 45 19.81 4.14 15.57
N TYR A 46 20.61 3.28 16.16
CA TYR A 46 20.99 2.04 15.51
C TYR A 46 19.80 1.07 15.52
N SER A 47 19.49 0.49 14.39
CA SER A 47 18.40 -0.47 14.23
C SER A 47 18.97 -1.87 14.03
N ASP A 48 18.74 -2.77 14.99
CA ASP A 48 19.19 -4.16 14.91
C ASP A 48 18.48 -4.93 13.79
N SER A 49 17.27 -4.50 13.42
CA SER A 49 16.49 -5.19 12.39
C SER A 49 17.06 -5.03 10.99
N VAL A 50 17.69 -3.91 10.71
CA VAL A 50 18.33 -3.58 9.42
C VAL A 50 19.85 -3.38 9.56
N GLU A 51 20.40 -3.55 10.76
CA GLU A 51 21.83 -3.48 11.08
C GLU A 51 22.50 -2.20 10.54
N THR A 52 21.86 -1.04 10.75
CA THR A 52 22.35 0.25 10.31
C THR A 52 21.80 1.40 11.15
N TRP A 53 22.41 2.58 11.04
CA TRP A 53 21.87 3.79 11.60
C TRP A 53 20.64 4.25 10.84
N VAL A 54 19.55 4.46 11.57
CA VAL A 54 18.30 5.02 11.09
C VAL A 54 18.15 6.41 11.67
N CYS A 55 18.04 7.41 10.80
CA CYS A 55 17.82 8.79 11.20
C CYS A 55 17.03 9.51 10.10
N SER A 56 15.75 9.74 10.36
CA SER A 56 14.85 10.40 9.42
C SER A 56 14.48 11.81 9.88
N PRO A 57 15.19 12.85 9.43
CA PRO A 57 14.86 14.23 9.82
C PRO A 57 13.45 14.64 9.43
N TRP A 58 12.90 14.05 8.36
CA TRP A 58 11.58 14.34 7.83
C TRP A 58 10.54 13.24 8.14
N HIS A 59 10.74 12.47 9.22
CA HIS A 59 9.81 11.41 9.65
C HIS A 59 8.35 11.88 9.78
N ARG A 60 8.11 13.12 10.24
CA ARG A 60 6.74 13.66 10.34
C ARG A 60 6.08 13.76 8.98
N THR A 61 6.81 14.16 7.94
CA THR A 61 6.32 14.24 6.57
C THR A 61 5.97 12.85 6.03
N ALA A 62 6.80 11.84 6.30
CA ALA A 62 6.51 10.45 5.96
C ALA A 62 5.22 9.98 6.65
N ASN A 63 5.13 10.17 7.97
CA ASN A 63 3.96 9.75 8.75
C ASN A 63 2.67 10.44 8.30
N VAL A 64 2.69 11.74 8.00
CA VAL A 64 1.53 12.45 7.43
C VAL A 64 1.12 11.87 6.07
N SER A 65 2.09 11.59 5.19
CA SER A 65 1.83 10.95 3.90
C SER A 65 1.18 9.57 4.06
N TRP A 66 1.66 8.77 4.99
CA TRP A 66 1.09 7.44 5.29
C TRP A 66 -0.31 7.53 5.87
N LEU A 67 -0.57 8.50 6.75
CA LEU A 67 -1.92 8.79 7.25
C LEU A 67 -2.88 9.11 6.09
N LEU A 68 -2.47 10.04 5.23
CA LEU A 68 -3.26 10.40 4.05
C LEU A 68 -3.48 9.19 3.13
N THR A 69 -2.47 8.35 2.94
CA THR A 69 -2.58 7.12 2.15
C THR A 69 -3.63 6.18 2.74
N GLY A 70 -3.57 5.90 4.06
CA GLY A 70 -4.54 5.06 4.74
C GLY A 70 -5.97 5.59 4.65
N VAL A 71 -6.15 6.90 4.88
CA VAL A 71 -7.44 7.58 4.76
C VAL A 71 -7.98 7.52 3.32
N CYS A 72 -7.13 7.82 2.33
CA CYS A 72 -7.50 7.75 0.92
C CYS A 72 -7.88 6.32 0.49
N MET A 73 -7.16 5.31 0.95
CA MET A 73 -7.48 3.90 0.68
C MET A 73 -8.83 3.52 1.27
N ALA A 74 -9.05 3.79 2.56
CA ALA A 74 -10.27 3.38 3.26
C ALA A 74 -11.51 4.12 2.74
N LEU A 75 -11.47 5.46 2.70
CA LEU A 75 -12.60 6.27 2.21
C LEU A 75 -12.85 6.03 0.72
N GLY A 76 -11.79 5.93 -0.08
CA GLY A 76 -11.90 5.60 -1.50
C GLY A 76 -12.59 4.27 -1.71
N ALA A 77 -12.21 3.22 -0.97
CA ALA A 77 -12.84 1.90 -1.04
C ALA A 77 -14.34 1.97 -0.71
N LEU A 78 -14.73 2.64 0.37
CA LEU A 78 -16.13 2.82 0.75
C LEU A 78 -16.94 3.53 -0.34
N LEU A 79 -16.42 4.63 -0.88
CA LEU A 79 -17.08 5.42 -1.91
C LEU A 79 -17.17 4.71 -3.26
N LEU A 80 -16.23 3.78 -3.53
CA LEU A 80 -16.16 2.99 -4.76
C LEU A 80 -16.86 1.63 -4.66
N ALA A 81 -17.38 1.23 -3.49
CA ALA A 81 -17.97 -0.10 -3.28
C ALA A 81 -19.01 -0.48 -4.34
N LYS A 82 -19.84 0.48 -4.78
CA LYS A 82 -20.85 0.28 -5.83
C LYS A 82 -20.30 0.34 -7.26
N SER A 83 -19.04 0.65 -7.45
CA SER A 83 -18.38 0.74 -8.76
C SER A 83 -17.73 -0.58 -9.19
N PHE A 84 -17.64 -1.53 -8.28
CA PHE A 84 -17.16 -2.89 -8.52
C PHE A 84 -18.32 -3.86 -8.77
N PRO A 85 -18.07 -5.07 -9.33
CA PRO A 85 -19.11 -6.07 -9.58
C PRO A 85 -19.94 -6.37 -8.34
N ALA A 86 -21.26 -6.52 -8.52
CA ALA A 86 -22.20 -6.78 -7.42
C ALA A 86 -22.08 -8.24 -6.92
N SER A 87 -20.93 -8.62 -6.39
CA SER A 87 -20.62 -9.96 -5.89
C SER A 87 -20.15 -9.94 -4.44
N ARG A 88 -20.30 -11.06 -3.73
CA ARG A 88 -19.73 -11.23 -2.39
C ARG A 88 -18.21 -11.08 -2.41
N THR A 89 -17.55 -11.62 -3.42
CA THR A 89 -16.10 -11.54 -3.60
C THR A 89 -15.64 -10.09 -3.69
N ALA A 90 -16.28 -9.26 -4.53
CA ALA A 90 -15.92 -7.84 -4.63
C ALA A 90 -16.15 -7.09 -3.31
N ARG A 91 -17.24 -7.37 -2.60
CA ARG A 91 -17.52 -6.74 -1.30
C ARG A 91 -16.46 -7.08 -0.25
N ILE A 92 -15.98 -8.33 -0.22
CA ILE A 92 -14.89 -8.74 0.67
C ILE A 92 -13.61 -7.97 0.30
N GLY A 93 -13.21 -7.91 -0.98
CA GLY A 93 -12.03 -7.19 -1.42
C GLY A 93 -12.08 -5.70 -1.04
N VAL A 94 -13.24 -5.05 -1.23
CA VAL A 94 -13.45 -3.65 -0.80
C VAL A 94 -13.32 -3.50 0.71
N GLY A 95 -13.93 -4.40 1.50
CA GLY A 95 -13.84 -4.39 2.96
C GLY A 95 -12.41 -4.55 3.47
N LEU A 96 -11.62 -5.40 2.82
CA LEU A 96 -10.20 -5.58 3.14
C LEU A 96 -9.37 -4.34 2.81
N TYR A 97 -9.68 -3.57 1.75
CA TYR A 97 -9.03 -2.28 1.51
C TYR A 97 -9.35 -1.25 2.59
N VAL A 98 -10.58 -1.24 3.11
CA VAL A 98 -10.92 -0.40 4.27
C VAL A 98 -10.06 -0.79 5.47
N LEU A 99 -9.97 -2.09 5.77
CA LEU A 99 -9.17 -2.61 6.87
C LEU A 99 -7.67 -2.30 6.68
N ALA A 100 -7.13 -2.46 5.47
CA ALA A 100 -5.75 -2.11 5.15
C ALA A 100 -5.47 -0.61 5.38
N GLY A 101 -6.38 0.27 4.96
CA GLY A 101 -6.27 1.70 5.23
C GLY A 101 -6.28 2.04 6.72
N LEU A 102 -7.11 1.36 7.51
CA LEU A 102 -7.11 1.50 8.98
C LEU A 102 -5.81 0.98 9.59
N GLY A 103 -5.23 -0.11 9.06
CA GLY A 103 -3.91 -0.60 9.44
C GLY A 103 -2.82 0.47 9.28
N MET A 104 -2.83 1.21 8.15
CA MET A 104 -1.92 2.36 7.95
C MET A 104 -2.09 3.44 9.01
N VAL A 105 -3.31 3.74 9.45
CA VAL A 105 -3.55 4.70 10.55
C VAL A 105 -2.90 4.19 11.83
N VAL A 106 -3.02 2.90 12.14
CA VAL A 106 -2.38 2.29 13.32
C VAL A 106 -0.85 2.40 13.23
N VAL A 107 -0.26 2.19 12.05
CA VAL A 107 1.19 2.38 11.81
C VAL A 107 1.63 3.78 12.19
N VAL A 108 0.91 4.80 11.70
CA VAL A 108 1.30 6.20 11.86
C VAL A 108 1.24 6.68 13.32
N VAL A 109 0.21 6.27 14.05
CA VAL A 109 0.06 6.68 15.47
C VAL A 109 0.99 5.91 16.42
N ASN A 110 1.71 4.93 15.89
CA ASN A 110 2.67 4.10 16.61
C ASN A 110 3.97 3.97 15.80
N PRO A 111 4.84 5.01 15.75
CA PRO A 111 6.13 4.91 15.07
C PRO A 111 6.91 3.68 15.56
N GLU A 112 7.65 3.02 14.67
CA GLU A 112 8.31 1.73 14.92
C GLU A 112 9.31 1.75 16.08
N ASP A 113 9.96 2.90 16.28
CA ASP A 113 10.95 3.13 17.31
C ASP A 113 10.36 3.57 18.67
N VAL A 114 9.06 3.90 18.68
CA VAL A 114 8.34 4.31 19.90
C VAL A 114 7.41 3.21 20.40
N ARG A 115 6.68 2.56 19.50
CA ARG A 115 5.70 1.51 19.83
C ARG A 115 5.74 0.37 18.81
N ALA A 116 6.81 -0.42 18.81
CA ALA A 116 7.08 -1.46 17.82
C ALA A 116 5.95 -2.50 17.68
N GLY A 117 5.38 -3.01 18.78
CA GLY A 117 4.33 -4.02 18.73
C GLY A 117 3.08 -3.57 17.95
N PRO A 118 2.41 -2.47 18.34
CA PRO A 118 1.29 -1.91 17.59
C PRO A 118 1.67 -1.51 16.16
N HIS A 119 2.89 -1.00 15.92
CA HIS A 119 3.38 -0.68 14.58
C HIS A 119 3.39 -1.91 13.68
N VAL A 120 4.01 -3.01 14.14
CA VAL A 120 4.08 -4.28 13.40
C VAL A 120 2.68 -4.81 13.12
N LEU A 121 1.78 -4.79 14.11
CA LEU A 121 0.39 -5.23 13.91
C LEU A 121 -0.31 -4.39 12.84
N GLY A 122 -0.18 -3.06 12.89
CA GLY A 122 -0.72 -2.15 11.89
C GLY A 122 -0.15 -2.43 10.49
N SER A 123 1.15 -2.66 10.39
CA SER A 123 1.84 -2.99 9.14
C SER A 123 1.35 -4.32 8.54
N LEU A 124 1.19 -5.36 9.37
CA LEU A 124 0.65 -6.64 8.93
C LEU A 124 -0.79 -6.48 8.41
N ILE A 125 -1.64 -5.73 9.11
CA ILE A 125 -3.02 -5.45 8.67
C ILE A 125 -2.99 -4.66 7.34
N ALA A 126 -2.14 -3.66 7.21
CA ALA A 126 -2.04 -2.83 6.02
C ALA A 126 -1.55 -3.61 4.80
N ILE A 127 -0.45 -4.36 4.94
CA ILE A 127 0.19 -5.06 3.82
C ILE A 127 -0.58 -6.33 3.50
N ILE A 128 -0.74 -7.27 4.43
CA ILE A 128 -1.42 -8.56 4.18
C ILE A 128 -2.90 -8.33 3.82
N GLY A 129 -3.58 -7.41 4.53
CA GLY A 129 -4.95 -7.03 4.19
C GLY A 129 -5.05 -6.42 2.80
N GLY A 130 -4.10 -5.58 2.40
CA GLY A 130 -4.01 -4.99 1.08
C GLY A 130 -3.72 -6.01 -0.03
N GLU A 131 -2.80 -6.94 0.19
CA GLU A 131 -2.47 -8.04 -0.71
C GLU A 131 -3.70 -8.95 -0.95
N ALA A 132 -4.35 -9.36 0.13
CA ALA A 132 -5.58 -10.15 0.06
C ALA A 132 -6.70 -9.38 -0.67
N ALA A 133 -6.88 -8.08 -0.37
CA ALA A 133 -7.84 -7.22 -1.06
C ALA A 133 -7.57 -7.17 -2.57
N MET A 134 -6.31 -6.98 -2.96
CA MET A 134 -5.87 -6.91 -4.34
C MET A 134 -6.16 -8.20 -5.11
N ILE A 135 -5.83 -9.36 -4.55
CA ILE A 135 -6.10 -10.68 -5.16
C ILE A 135 -7.62 -10.90 -5.28
N ILE A 136 -8.36 -10.70 -4.19
CA ILE A 136 -9.80 -10.99 -4.12
C ILE A 136 -10.58 -10.07 -5.07
N LEU A 137 -10.23 -8.79 -5.13
CA LEU A 137 -10.84 -7.86 -6.06
C LEU A 137 -10.46 -8.19 -7.50
N GLY A 138 -9.21 -8.57 -7.75
CA GLY A 138 -8.73 -9.07 -9.05
C GLY A 138 -9.54 -10.27 -9.55
N VAL A 139 -9.76 -11.26 -8.69
CA VAL A 139 -10.61 -12.43 -8.99
C VAL A 139 -12.05 -12.00 -9.29
N ALA A 140 -12.61 -11.06 -8.53
CA ALA A 140 -13.96 -10.57 -8.76
C ALA A 140 -14.12 -9.90 -10.14
N LEU A 141 -13.13 -9.10 -10.56
CA LEU A 141 -13.08 -8.45 -11.86
C LEU A 141 -12.98 -9.48 -13.01
N LEU A 142 -12.12 -10.49 -12.86
CA LEU A 142 -11.97 -11.57 -13.85
C LEU A 142 -13.26 -12.37 -14.02
N ARG A 143 -13.90 -12.77 -12.92
CA ARG A 143 -15.17 -13.53 -12.95
C ARG A 143 -16.31 -12.74 -13.56
N ALA A 144 -16.30 -11.43 -13.40
CA ALA A 144 -17.33 -10.55 -13.98
C ALA A 144 -17.06 -10.19 -15.46
N GLY A 145 -15.92 -10.60 -16.02
CA GLY A 145 -15.50 -10.19 -17.37
C GLY A 145 -15.23 -8.68 -17.49
N TYR A 146 -15.07 -7.99 -16.37
CA TYR A 146 -14.89 -6.54 -16.32
C TYR A 146 -13.41 -6.19 -16.04
N ALA A 147 -12.86 -5.27 -16.83
CA ALA A 147 -11.48 -4.76 -16.66
C ALA A 147 -10.43 -5.87 -16.49
N ARG A 148 -10.42 -6.85 -17.43
CA ARG A 148 -9.55 -8.06 -17.37
C ARG A 148 -8.10 -7.75 -17.03
N GLY A 149 -7.52 -6.67 -17.58
CA GLY A 149 -6.14 -6.27 -17.29
C GLY A 149 -5.92 -5.94 -15.81
N LEU A 150 -6.87 -5.21 -15.17
CA LEU A 150 -6.82 -4.97 -13.73
C LEU A 150 -7.04 -6.26 -12.93
N GLY A 151 -7.91 -7.13 -13.39
CA GLY A 151 -8.10 -8.44 -12.77
C GLY A 151 -6.82 -9.26 -12.73
N LEU A 152 -6.10 -9.35 -13.86
CA LEU A 152 -4.81 -10.04 -13.95
C LEU A 152 -3.74 -9.35 -13.10
N LEU A 153 -3.64 -8.01 -13.17
CA LEU A 153 -2.72 -7.24 -12.34
C LEU A 153 -2.97 -7.50 -10.85
N GLY A 154 -4.25 -7.56 -10.44
CA GLY A 154 -4.63 -7.83 -9.06
C GLY A 154 -4.19 -9.20 -8.58
N VAL A 155 -4.45 -10.25 -9.37
CA VAL A 155 -4.07 -11.63 -9.00
C VAL A 155 -2.57 -11.82 -9.06
N ALA A 156 -1.91 -11.48 -10.17
CA ALA A 156 -0.49 -11.71 -10.33
C ALA A 156 0.36 -10.84 -9.40
N GLY A 157 0.08 -9.52 -9.36
CA GLY A 157 0.80 -8.60 -8.49
C GLY A 157 0.60 -8.91 -7.02
N GLY A 158 -0.64 -9.25 -6.61
CA GLY A 158 -0.92 -9.66 -5.24
C GLY A 158 -0.23 -10.96 -4.85
N THR A 159 -0.14 -11.93 -5.75
CA THR A 159 0.62 -13.18 -5.49
C THR A 159 2.10 -12.91 -5.30
N ILE A 160 2.70 -12.04 -6.14
CA ILE A 160 4.10 -11.62 -5.99
C ILE A 160 4.30 -10.90 -4.63
N ALA A 161 3.37 -10.03 -4.25
CA ALA A 161 3.41 -9.31 -2.99
C ALA A 161 3.37 -10.26 -1.78
N VAL A 162 2.45 -11.24 -1.78
CA VAL A 162 2.37 -12.27 -0.73
C VAL A 162 3.67 -13.07 -0.62
N ILE A 163 4.26 -13.48 -1.74
CA ILE A 163 5.55 -14.19 -1.73
C ILE A 163 6.62 -13.30 -1.09
N ALA A 164 6.70 -12.02 -1.47
CA ALA A 164 7.66 -11.08 -0.90
C ALA A 164 7.42 -10.85 0.60
N MET A 165 6.15 -10.82 1.04
CA MET A 165 5.83 -10.72 2.47
C MET A 165 6.31 -11.95 3.25
N VAL A 166 6.14 -13.15 2.70
CA VAL A 166 6.70 -14.38 3.30
C VAL A 166 8.22 -14.30 3.39
N LEU A 167 8.90 -13.82 2.34
CA LEU A 167 10.36 -13.62 2.34
C LEU A 167 10.80 -12.57 3.37
N THR A 168 10.02 -11.50 3.55
CA THR A 168 10.24 -10.48 4.59
C THR A 168 10.16 -11.09 5.98
N LEU A 169 9.10 -11.83 6.27
CA LEU A 169 8.87 -12.46 7.58
C LEU A 169 9.91 -13.56 7.88
N ALA A 170 10.30 -14.31 6.87
CA ALA A 170 11.33 -15.34 6.95
C ALA A 170 12.76 -14.76 6.99
N ARG A 171 12.91 -13.43 6.90
CA ARG A 171 14.22 -12.76 6.89
C ARG A 171 15.18 -13.29 5.82
N VAL A 172 14.67 -13.64 4.65
CA VAL A 172 15.50 -14.19 3.56
C VAL A 172 16.51 -13.16 3.08
N GLY A 173 17.80 -13.52 3.15
CA GLY A 173 18.92 -12.63 2.85
C GLY A 173 19.31 -11.67 3.98
N GLY A 174 18.72 -11.88 5.18
CA GLY A 174 19.04 -11.11 6.39
C GLY A 174 18.69 -9.62 6.28
N SER A 175 19.41 -8.79 7.01
CA SER A 175 19.24 -7.33 7.00
C SER A 175 19.51 -6.70 5.62
N ALA A 176 20.37 -7.31 4.79
CA ALA A 176 20.78 -6.76 3.50
C ALA A 176 19.61 -6.60 2.50
N TYR A 177 18.58 -7.43 2.60
CA TYR A 177 17.43 -7.45 1.67
C TYR A 177 16.08 -7.19 2.32
N PHE A 178 16.04 -6.86 3.61
CA PHE A 178 14.79 -6.65 4.34
C PHE A 178 13.91 -5.58 3.68
N GLY A 179 14.48 -4.42 3.40
CA GLY A 179 13.74 -3.32 2.77
C GLY A 179 13.31 -3.61 1.33
N LEU A 180 14.07 -4.44 0.60
CA LEU A 180 13.67 -4.85 -0.76
C LEU A 180 12.40 -5.69 -0.73
N TRP A 181 12.36 -6.73 0.13
CA TRP A 181 11.20 -7.59 0.24
C TRP A 181 9.97 -6.85 0.74
N GLU A 182 10.15 -5.95 1.72
CA GLU A 182 9.06 -5.11 2.22
C GLU A 182 8.44 -4.22 1.12
N ARG A 183 9.27 -3.66 0.23
CA ARG A 183 8.78 -2.86 -0.91
C ARG A 183 8.06 -3.70 -1.95
N ILE A 184 8.58 -4.87 -2.27
CA ILE A 184 7.92 -5.80 -3.20
C ILE A 184 6.60 -6.30 -2.61
N ALA A 185 6.47 -6.40 -1.28
CA ALA A 185 5.22 -6.72 -0.60
C ALA A 185 4.22 -5.54 -0.63
N GLY A 186 4.66 -4.34 -0.26
CA GLY A 186 3.74 -3.21 -0.06
C GLY A 186 3.41 -2.40 -1.31
N PHE A 187 4.38 -2.13 -2.19
CA PHE A 187 4.17 -1.22 -3.33
C PHE A 187 3.13 -1.70 -4.35
N PRO A 188 3.03 -2.99 -4.71
CA PRO A 188 2.01 -3.46 -5.64
C PRO A 188 0.59 -3.13 -5.18
N VAL A 189 0.32 -3.17 -3.87
CA VAL A 189 -0.99 -2.84 -3.29
C VAL A 189 -1.37 -1.39 -3.61
N LEU A 190 -0.45 -0.44 -3.38
CA LEU A 190 -0.66 0.98 -3.64
C LEU A 190 -0.79 1.28 -5.13
N ILE A 191 0.06 0.67 -5.95
CA ILE A 191 0.01 0.80 -7.42
C ILE A 191 -1.33 0.30 -7.95
N TYR A 192 -1.83 -0.82 -7.44
CA TYR A 192 -3.12 -1.37 -7.85
C TYR A 192 -4.29 -0.44 -7.50
N VAL A 193 -4.28 0.14 -6.31
CA VAL A 193 -5.28 1.15 -5.89
C VAL A 193 -5.29 2.34 -6.86
N ILE A 194 -4.10 2.87 -7.20
CA ILE A 194 -3.96 3.97 -8.17
C ILE A 194 -4.50 3.56 -9.54
N CYS A 195 -4.12 2.38 -10.04
CA CYS A 195 -4.58 1.86 -11.34
C CYS A 195 -6.11 1.70 -11.38
N CYS A 196 -6.72 1.19 -10.30
CA CYS A 196 -8.19 1.09 -10.18
C CYS A 196 -8.84 2.48 -10.19
N GLY A 197 -8.29 3.45 -9.46
CA GLY A 197 -8.76 4.83 -9.44
C GLY A 197 -8.72 5.47 -10.82
N LEU A 198 -7.58 5.38 -11.51
CA LEU A 198 -7.41 5.88 -12.88
C LEU A 198 -8.39 5.23 -13.85
N ARG A 199 -8.52 3.91 -13.81
CA ARG A 199 -9.46 3.18 -14.67
C ARG A 199 -10.89 3.69 -14.51
N LEU A 200 -11.34 3.86 -13.27
CA LEU A 200 -12.69 4.34 -12.97
C LEU A 200 -12.93 5.79 -13.41
N LEU A 201 -11.90 6.64 -13.40
CA LEU A 201 -11.96 7.99 -13.97
C LEU A 201 -12.06 7.96 -15.50
N PHE A 202 -11.22 7.17 -16.17
CA PHE A 202 -11.24 7.04 -17.63
C PHE A 202 -12.54 6.46 -18.17
N ASP A 203 -13.15 5.48 -17.49
CA ASP A 203 -14.45 4.92 -17.92
C ASP A 203 -15.58 5.93 -17.90
N ARG A 204 -15.44 7.02 -17.16
CA ARG A 204 -16.40 8.12 -17.14
C ARG A 204 -16.25 9.10 -18.28
N VAL A 205 -15.01 9.33 -18.71
CA VAL A 205 -14.71 10.30 -19.78
C VAL A 205 -15.08 9.72 -21.15
N ARG A 206 -15.13 8.38 -21.30
CA ARG A 206 -15.54 7.75 -22.58
C ARG A 206 -17.05 7.89 -22.79
N PRO A 207 -17.49 8.46 -23.94
CA PRO A 207 -18.91 8.55 -24.27
C PRO A 207 -19.57 7.17 -24.24
N ARG A 208 -20.82 7.10 -23.77
CA ARG A 208 -21.64 5.85 -23.71
C ARG A 208 -21.74 5.12 -25.07
N ALA A 209 -21.58 5.83 -26.19
CA ALA A 209 -21.62 5.29 -27.55
C ALA A 209 -20.55 4.25 -27.88
N ALA A 210 -19.46 4.15 -27.12
CA ALA A 210 -18.37 3.19 -27.35
C ALA A 210 -18.47 1.90 -26.50
N ARG A 211 -19.67 1.63 -25.91
CA ARG A 211 -19.90 0.46 -25.03
C ARG A 211 -20.81 -0.62 -25.64
N GLN A 212 -21.12 -0.49 -26.94
CA GLN A 212 -21.85 -1.52 -27.70
C GLN A 212 -20.91 -2.44 -28.45
#